data_e5f795f8b7b4a346662d426cdc815d13
#
_entry.id   e5f795f8b7b4a346662d426cdc815d13
#
_cell.length_a   1.000
_cell.length_b   1.000
_cell.length_c   1.000
_cell.angle_alpha   90.00
_cell.angle_beta   90.00
_cell.angle_gamma   90.00
#
_symmetry.space_group_name_H-M   'P 1'
#
loop_
_entity.id
_entity.type
_entity.pdbx_description
1 polymer ?
#
loop_
_entity_poly.entity_id
_entity_poly.type
_entity_poly.pdbx_seq_one_letter_code
_entity_poly.pdbx_strand_id
1 'polypeptide(L)'
;MKFDLLDGVDAADADWARLAEAAGNVFSTPEWASVWWRHFGADRELRVLAGRDADGSTNVILPLYVNRARPLRVLRFLGHGPADQLGPVCAPADRERVAAALRPLLADRRWRADLLVGDRLSGAEDWSERTGATVLLAEPSPTLAIDGQTWDEFLASKSKNFRDQVRRRERKLAKSHELSFRLSDATRLDEDMGTLLRLHSARWEDASAAFEPELEAFHRDFAAVALERGWLRLWLAEVDGSPVAAWYGLRYANCECFYQSGRDPAWDEHSVGFILLAHTIRSAFEDGMREYRFLRGGDAYKGRFADADPGVETTVLGRGSLGRPAVAAAGALGRLPRGDRLLARANR
;
A
#
# COMPACT_ATOMS: atom_id res chain seq x y z
N MET A 1 -10.68 21.49 -15.53
CA MET A 1 -10.02 21.36 -14.22
C MET A 1 -8.80 22.25 -14.20
N LYS A 2 -8.66 23.09 -13.18
CA LYS A 2 -7.50 23.95 -12.95
C LYS A 2 -6.71 23.41 -11.77
N PHE A 3 -5.37 23.39 -11.86
CA PHE A 3 -4.50 22.95 -10.77
C PHE A 3 -3.87 24.15 -10.08
N ASP A 4 -4.02 24.19 -8.76
CA ASP A 4 -3.39 25.14 -7.88
C ASP A 4 -2.34 24.42 -7.02
N LEU A 5 -1.17 25.03 -6.83
CA LEU A 5 -0.14 24.54 -5.93
C LEU A 5 -0.55 24.87 -4.49
N LEU A 6 -0.45 23.89 -3.61
CA LEU A 6 -0.68 24.06 -2.17
C LEU A 6 0.66 24.36 -1.47
N ASP A 7 0.59 25.15 -0.39
CA ASP A 7 1.79 25.62 0.34
C ASP A 7 2.41 24.52 1.24
N GLY A 8 1.73 23.39 1.43
CA GLY A 8 2.22 22.30 2.26
C GLY A 8 1.35 21.05 2.16
N VAL A 9 1.74 20.00 2.86
CA VAL A 9 0.99 18.75 2.94
C VAL A 9 -0.34 18.97 3.69
N ASP A 10 -0.35 19.88 4.66
CA ASP A 10 -1.49 20.14 5.55
C ASP A 10 -2.46 21.19 4.97
N ALA A 11 -2.14 21.81 3.82
CA ALA A 11 -2.90 22.97 3.27
C ALA A 11 -4.30 22.61 2.71
N ALA A 12 -4.66 21.33 2.61
CA ALA A 12 -5.96 20.89 2.08
C ALA A 12 -6.55 19.71 2.88
N ASP A 13 -6.25 19.59 4.16
CA ASP A 13 -6.56 18.43 4.99
C ASP A 13 -7.99 17.91 4.86
N ALA A 14 -9.01 18.78 4.95
CA ALA A 14 -10.41 18.36 4.90
C ALA A 14 -10.81 17.81 3.52
N ASP A 15 -10.43 18.49 2.44
CA ASP A 15 -10.71 18.04 1.07
C ASP A 15 -9.91 16.79 0.74
N TRP A 16 -8.65 16.74 1.16
CA TRP A 16 -7.78 15.60 0.93
C TRP A 16 -8.30 14.37 1.69
N ALA A 17 -8.62 14.48 2.98
CA ALA A 17 -9.18 13.39 3.77
C ALA A 17 -10.47 12.84 3.16
N ARG A 18 -11.39 13.71 2.75
CA ARG A 18 -12.64 13.34 2.05
C ARG A 18 -12.37 12.56 0.76
N LEU A 19 -11.42 13.03 -0.05
CA LEU A 19 -11.07 12.37 -1.32
C LEU A 19 -10.33 11.05 -1.10
N ALA A 20 -9.47 10.97 -0.08
CA ALA A 20 -8.77 9.73 0.29
C ALA A 20 -9.75 8.66 0.78
N GLU A 21 -10.76 9.05 1.57
CA GLU A 21 -11.83 8.14 1.99
C GLU A 21 -12.65 7.64 0.81
N ALA A 22 -13.03 8.53 -0.11
CA ALA A 22 -13.73 8.15 -1.34
C ALA A 22 -12.89 7.23 -2.25
N ALA A 23 -11.56 7.39 -2.28
CA ALA A 23 -10.64 6.51 -2.99
C ALA A 23 -10.44 5.17 -2.26
N GLY A 24 -10.71 5.10 -0.96
CA GLY A 24 -10.57 3.89 -0.15
C GLY A 24 -9.14 3.41 -0.01
N ASN A 25 -8.16 4.33 0.05
CA ASN A 25 -6.74 4.00 0.08
C ASN A 25 -6.01 4.75 1.21
N VAL A 26 -5.57 4.00 2.23
CA VAL A 26 -4.87 4.56 3.39
C VAL A 26 -3.54 5.25 3.03
N PHE A 27 -2.85 4.77 2.00
CA PHE A 27 -1.60 5.36 1.51
C PHE A 27 -1.81 6.69 0.76
N SER A 28 -3.06 7.03 0.47
CA SER A 28 -3.45 8.30 -0.14
C SER A 28 -3.87 9.37 0.89
N THR A 29 -3.81 9.06 2.18
CA THR A 29 -4.23 9.98 3.24
C THR A 29 -3.22 11.12 3.46
N PRO A 30 -3.67 12.30 3.90
CA PRO A 30 -2.77 13.39 4.26
C PRO A 30 -1.82 13.00 5.41
N GLU A 31 -2.28 12.15 6.36
CA GLU A 31 -1.46 11.63 7.45
C GLU A 31 -0.29 10.79 6.94
N TRP A 32 -0.53 9.87 5.99
CA TRP A 32 0.55 9.10 5.36
C TRP A 32 1.55 10.02 4.66
N ALA A 33 1.05 10.97 3.87
CA ALA A 33 1.86 11.91 3.13
C ALA A 33 2.69 12.82 4.07
N SER A 34 2.10 13.31 5.17
CA SER A 34 2.74 14.16 6.16
C SER A 34 3.86 13.42 6.90
N VAL A 35 3.60 12.17 7.38
CA VAL A 35 4.64 11.36 8.01
C VAL A 35 5.75 11.04 7.01
N TRP A 36 5.40 10.65 5.78
CA TRP A 36 6.39 10.36 4.74
C TRP A 36 7.26 11.58 4.41
N TRP A 37 6.64 12.76 4.29
CA TRP A 37 7.38 13.99 3.99
C TRP A 37 8.37 14.37 5.11
N ARG A 38 8.01 14.12 6.34
CA ARG A 38 8.87 14.36 7.52
C ARG A 38 10.14 13.52 7.48
N HIS A 39 10.05 12.26 7.08
CA HIS A 39 11.18 11.33 7.03
C HIS A 39 12.00 11.44 5.74
N PHE A 40 11.35 11.69 4.61
CA PHE A 40 11.98 11.55 3.30
C PHE A 40 11.98 12.84 2.46
N GLY A 41 11.47 13.95 2.97
CA GLY A 41 11.28 15.20 2.21
C GLY A 41 12.51 16.11 2.11
N ALA A 42 13.55 15.93 2.94
CA ALA A 42 14.63 16.92 3.15
C ALA A 42 15.32 17.41 1.85
N ASP A 43 15.63 16.50 0.92
CA ASP A 43 16.32 16.82 -0.33
C ASP A 43 15.36 16.87 -1.55
N ARG A 44 14.05 16.95 -1.31
CA ARG A 44 13.01 16.91 -2.33
C ARG A 44 12.26 18.24 -2.39
N GLU A 45 11.60 18.48 -3.51
CA GLU A 45 10.80 19.68 -3.73
C GLU A 45 9.32 19.29 -3.72
N LEU A 46 8.57 19.73 -2.72
CA LEU A 46 7.14 19.44 -2.59
C LEU A 46 6.33 20.04 -3.74
N ARG A 47 5.35 19.29 -4.23
CA ARG A 47 4.44 19.68 -5.32
C ARG A 47 3.05 19.09 -5.08
N VAL A 48 2.39 19.46 -4.01
CA VAL A 48 1.00 19.06 -3.78
C VAL A 48 0.09 19.97 -4.61
N LEU A 49 -0.73 19.36 -5.48
CA LEU A 49 -1.63 20.08 -6.38
C LEU A 49 -3.07 19.73 -6.06
N ALA A 50 -3.91 20.76 -5.90
CA ALA A 50 -5.36 20.60 -5.85
C ALA A 50 -5.96 20.90 -7.23
N GLY A 51 -6.68 19.93 -7.78
CA GLY A 51 -7.46 20.14 -9.01
C GLY A 51 -8.87 20.58 -8.68
N ARG A 52 -9.24 21.77 -9.16
CA ARG A 52 -10.51 22.42 -8.88
C ARG A 52 -11.38 22.52 -10.13
N ASP A 53 -12.69 22.42 -9.91
CA ASP A 53 -13.71 22.71 -10.91
C ASP A 53 -14.05 24.20 -11.02
N ALA A 54 -14.95 24.53 -11.94
CA ALA A 54 -15.38 25.91 -12.19
C ALA A 54 -16.14 26.51 -10.99
N ASP A 55 -16.78 25.68 -10.17
CA ASP A 55 -17.46 26.07 -8.92
C ASP A 55 -16.53 26.21 -7.73
N GLY A 56 -15.22 25.92 -7.91
CA GLY A 56 -14.21 26.00 -6.86
C GLY A 56 -14.05 24.71 -6.03
N SER A 57 -14.88 23.68 -6.24
CA SER A 57 -14.76 22.41 -5.51
C SER A 57 -13.46 21.67 -5.86
N THR A 58 -12.81 21.11 -4.84
CA THR A 58 -11.63 20.26 -5.00
C THR A 58 -12.05 18.83 -5.30
N ASN A 59 -11.66 18.30 -6.48
CA ASN A 59 -12.04 16.96 -6.95
C ASN A 59 -10.87 16.00 -7.08
N VAL A 60 -9.65 16.50 -6.99
CA VAL A 60 -8.44 15.68 -6.95
C VAL A 60 -7.34 16.36 -6.16
N ILE A 61 -6.60 15.57 -5.41
CA ILE A 61 -5.28 15.95 -4.90
C ILE A 61 -4.24 15.10 -5.62
N LEU A 62 -3.19 15.75 -6.10
CA LEU A 62 -1.97 15.10 -6.61
C LEU A 62 -0.86 15.35 -5.59
N PRO A 63 -0.62 14.42 -4.67
CA PRO A 63 0.42 14.54 -3.65
C PRO A 63 1.79 14.21 -4.27
N LEU A 64 2.40 15.16 -4.93
CA LEU A 64 3.62 14.96 -5.69
C LEU A 64 4.83 15.62 -5.03
N TYR A 65 6.00 15.15 -5.42
CA TYR A 65 7.29 15.82 -5.20
C TYR A 65 8.17 15.72 -6.44
N VAL A 66 9.15 16.60 -6.57
CA VAL A 66 10.17 16.54 -7.62
C VAL A 66 11.39 15.83 -7.07
N ASN A 67 11.75 14.73 -7.74
CA ASN A 67 13.05 14.10 -7.59
C ASN A 67 13.99 14.65 -8.69
N ARG A 68 15.14 15.22 -8.29
CA ARG A 68 16.13 15.80 -9.20
C ARG A 68 17.13 14.74 -9.67
N ALA A 69 16.68 13.81 -10.49
CA ALA A 69 17.56 12.87 -11.18
C ALA A 69 18.15 13.56 -12.41
N ARG A 70 19.34 14.17 -12.28
CA ARG A 70 19.99 14.88 -13.41
C ARG A 70 20.27 13.90 -14.57
N PRO A 71 20.00 14.29 -15.84
CA PRO A 71 19.50 15.59 -16.29
C PRO A 71 17.96 15.74 -16.19
N LEU A 72 17.22 14.72 -15.76
CA LEU A 72 15.75 14.69 -15.75
C LEU A 72 15.18 15.23 -14.44
N ARG A 73 14.00 15.84 -14.52
CA ARG A 73 13.15 16.20 -13.39
C ARG A 73 11.95 15.26 -13.37
N VAL A 74 11.85 14.46 -12.34
CA VAL A 74 10.83 13.42 -12.22
C VAL A 74 9.85 13.81 -11.12
N LEU A 75 8.56 13.93 -11.48
CA LEU A 75 7.47 13.97 -10.52
C LEU A 75 7.16 12.55 -10.05
N ARG A 76 7.02 12.37 -8.74
CA ARG A 76 6.57 11.13 -8.10
C ARG A 76 5.54 11.43 -7.03
N PHE A 77 4.74 10.44 -6.69
CA PHE A 77 3.80 10.55 -5.59
C PHE A 77 4.52 10.46 -4.23
N LEU A 78 4.04 11.26 -3.25
CA LEU A 78 4.42 11.11 -1.84
C LEU A 78 4.05 9.70 -1.38
N GLY A 79 4.91 9.09 -0.56
CA GLY A 79 4.73 7.70 -0.16
C GLY A 79 5.59 6.71 -0.96
N HIS A 80 6.27 7.15 -2.01
CA HIS A 80 7.21 6.31 -2.76
C HIS A 80 8.18 5.57 -1.82
N GLY A 81 8.38 4.30 -2.06
CA GLY A 81 9.14 3.38 -1.20
C GLY A 81 8.21 2.55 -0.32
N PRO A 82 7.73 3.05 0.82
CA PRO A 82 6.92 2.26 1.75
C PRO A 82 5.48 1.99 1.27
N ALA A 83 4.82 2.89 0.54
CA ALA A 83 3.44 2.65 0.12
C ALA A 83 3.31 1.51 -0.87
N ASP A 84 2.31 0.67 -0.71
CA ASP A 84 2.00 -0.42 -1.65
C ASP A 84 0.99 -0.01 -2.73
N GLN A 85 0.33 1.12 -2.58
CA GLN A 85 -0.59 1.67 -3.58
C GLN A 85 -0.56 3.19 -3.54
N LEU A 86 -0.22 3.83 -4.66
CA LEU A 86 -0.17 5.28 -4.83
C LEU A 86 -1.05 5.71 -6.00
N GLY A 87 -1.21 7.01 -6.19
CA GLY A 87 -1.93 7.56 -7.34
C GLY A 87 -2.56 8.93 -7.08
N PRO A 88 -3.29 9.46 -8.06
CA PRO A 88 -4.16 10.61 -7.86
C PRO A 88 -5.22 10.30 -6.81
N VAL A 89 -5.45 11.22 -5.88
CA VAL A 89 -6.44 11.07 -4.81
C VAL A 89 -7.74 11.72 -5.25
N CYS A 90 -8.67 10.91 -5.75
CA CYS A 90 -9.98 11.38 -6.25
C CYS A 90 -11.06 10.32 -6.06
N ALA A 91 -12.32 10.74 -6.13
CA ALA A 91 -13.43 9.80 -6.17
C ALA A 91 -13.40 8.93 -7.45
N PRO A 92 -13.90 7.68 -7.41
CA PRO A 92 -13.93 6.80 -8.59
C PRO A 92 -14.60 7.43 -9.83
N ALA A 93 -15.64 8.22 -9.63
CA ALA A 93 -16.36 8.91 -10.72
C ALA A 93 -15.53 9.98 -11.43
N ASP A 94 -14.47 10.50 -10.79
CA ASP A 94 -13.64 11.57 -11.33
C ASP A 94 -12.40 11.07 -12.09
N ARG A 95 -12.07 9.78 -12.03
CA ARG A 95 -10.84 9.21 -12.56
C ARG A 95 -10.60 9.54 -14.03
N GLU A 96 -11.64 9.44 -14.88
CA GLU A 96 -11.52 9.74 -16.31
C GLU A 96 -11.12 11.19 -16.57
N ARG A 97 -11.79 12.11 -15.87
CA ARG A 97 -11.54 13.54 -15.95
C ARG A 97 -10.15 13.92 -15.42
N VAL A 98 -9.73 13.28 -14.32
CA VAL A 98 -8.40 13.46 -13.75
C VAL A 98 -7.32 12.94 -14.70
N ALA A 99 -7.50 11.75 -15.27
CA ALA A 99 -6.57 11.16 -16.24
C ALA A 99 -6.38 12.06 -17.46
N ALA A 100 -7.48 12.60 -18.01
CA ALA A 100 -7.41 13.55 -19.13
C ALA A 100 -6.63 14.82 -18.79
N ALA A 101 -6.59 15.23 -17.51
CA ALA A 101 -5.90 16.43 -17.06
C ALA A 101 -4.40 16.22 -16.79
N LEU A 102 -3.90 14.99 -16.58
CA LEU A 102 -2.51 14.72 -16.22
C LEU A 102 -1.51 15.04 -17.37
N ARG A 103 -1.84 14.75 -18.62
CA ARG A 103 -0.97 15.09 -19.75
C ARG A 103 -0.82 16.60 -19.99
N PRO A 104 -1.90 17.40 -20.01
CA PRO A 104 -1.80 18.86 -20.02
C PRO A 104 -1.03 19.41 -18.82
N LEU A 105 -1.25 18.85 -17.62
CA LEU A 105 -0.51 19.25 -16.43
C LEU A 105 1.00 19.03 -16.63
N LEU A 106 1.43 17.85 -17.05
CA LEU A 106 2.83 17.57 -17.31
C LEU A 106 3.39 18.49 -18.42
N ALA A 107 2.55 18.93 -19.38
CA ALA A 107 2.93 19.88 -20.43
C ALA A 107 3.11 21.32 -19.92
N ASP A 108 2.55 21.68 -18.79
CA ASP A 108 2.68 23.03 -18.24
C ASP A 108 4.10 23.28 -17.69
N ARG A 109 4.75 24.32 -18.22
CA ARG A 109 6.14 24.69 -17.86
C ARG A 109 6.29 25.11 -16.40
N ARG A 110 5.20 25.50 -15.74
CA ARG A 110 5.20 25.87 -14.31
C ARG A 110 5.71 24.73 -13.42
N TRP A 111 5.39 23.49 -13.77
CA TRP A 111 5.76 22.31 -12.99
C TRP A 111 7.19 21.83 -13.24
N ARG A 112 7.81 22.32 -14.33
CA ARG A 112 9.23 22.07 -14.66
C ARG A 112 9.61 20.58 -14.55
N ALA A 113 8.75 19.68 -15.02
CA ALA A 113 8.96 18.24 -14.98
C ALA A 113 9.10 17.66 -16.41
N ASP A 114 9.95 16.66 -16.56
CA ASP A 114 10.16 15.91 -17.79
C ASP A 114 9.39 14.58 -17.78
N LEU A 115 9.24 13.98 -16.60
CA LEU A 115 8.57 12.73 -16.37
C LEU A 115 7.59 12.86 -15.19
N LEU A 116 6.47 12.08 -15.27
CA LEU A 116 5.65 11.72 -14.14
C LEU A 116 5.70 10.19 -14.00
N VAL A 117 6.20 9.71 -12.88
CA VAL A 117 6.22 8.30 -12.52
C VAL A 117 5.09 8.03 -11.54
N GLY A 118 4.18 7.16 -11.92
CA GLY A 118 3.13 6.64 -11.05
C GLY A 118 3.59 5.31 -10.48
N ASP A 119 4.06 5.32 -9.26
CA ASP A 119 4.54 4.12 -8.59
C ASP A 119 3.36 3.34 -8.02
N ARG A 120 3.23 2.06 -8.39
CA ARG A 120 2.24 1.14 -7.81
C ARG A 120 0.80 1.68 -7.87
N LEU A 121 0.41 2.17 -9.02
CA LEU A 121 -0.98 2.54 -9.28
C LEU A 121 -1.85 1.29 -9.25
N SER A 122 -3.03 1.34 -8.64
CA SER A 122 -3.95 0.19 -8.60
C SER A 122 -4.40 -0.20 -10.02
N GLY A 123 -4.26 -1.49 -10.36
CA GLY A 123 -4.77 -2.03 -11.61
C GLY A 123 -6.30 -1.92 -11.73
N ALA A 124 -7.03 -1.98 -10.60
CA ALA A 124 -8.48 -1.76 -10.58
C ALA A 124 -8.92 -0.34 -10.97
N GLU A 125 -7.98 0.60 -11.08
CA GLU A 125 -8.27 2.00 -11.42
C GLU A 125 -7.93 2.36 -12.88
N ASP A 126 -7.25 1.47 -13.61
CA ASP A 126 -6.91 1.58 -15.03
C ASP A 126 -6.14 2.87 -15.41
N TRP A 127 -5.30 3.38 -14.50
CA TRP A 127 -4.60 4.64 -14.72
C TRP A 127 -3.68 4.62 -15.94
N SER A 128 -3.03 3.50 -16.23
CA SER A 128 -2.17 3.35 -17.42
C SER A 128 -2.97 3.48 -18.71
N GLU A 129 -4.12 2.80 -18.80
CA GLU A 129 -5.01 2.86 -19.97
C GLU A 129 -5.60 4.27 -20.13
N ARG A 130 -6.20 4.82 -19.06
CA ARG A 130 -6.84 6.15 -19.07
C ARG A 130 -5.88 7.28 -19.46
N THR A 131 -4.65 7.21 -18.98
CA THR A 131 -3.63 8.24 -19.28
C THR A 131 -2.81 7.94 -20.53
N GLY A 132 -2.85 6.70 -21.05
CA GLY A 132 -1.93 6.20 -22.07
C GLY A 132 -0.47 6.24 -21.61
N ALA A 133 -0.23 6.01 -20.31
CA ALA A 133 1.11 5.91 -19.74
C ALA A 133 1.77 4.59 -20.16
N THR A 134 3.10 4.58 -20.21
CA THR A 134 3.86 3.35 -20.42
C THR A 134 3.99 2.60 -19.11
N VAL A 135 3.54 1.35 -19.06
CA VAL A 135 3.76 0.45 -17.91
C VAL A 135 5.20 -0.03 -17.95
N LEU A 136 5.91 0.18 -16.84
CA LEU A 136 7.30 -0.26 -16.65
C LEU A 136 7.38 -1.56 -15.86
N LEU A 137 6.48 -1.73 -14.88
CA LEU A 137 6.43 -2.90 -14.00
C LEU A 137 4.99 -3.16 -13.60
N ALA A 138 4.58 -4.42 -13.59
CA ALA A 138 3.32 -4.89 -13.03
C ALA A 138 3.61 -5.95 -11.95
N GLU A 139 2.95 -5.83 -10.81
CA GLU A 139 3.12 -6.72 -9.66
C GLU A 139 1.76 -7.19 -9.15
N PRO A 140 1.64 -8.44 -8.67
CA PRO A 140 0.41 -8.92 -8.05
C PRO A 140 0.02 -8.10 -6.82
N SER A 141 -1.29 -7.91 -6.64
CA SER A 141 -1.89 -7.29 -5.45
C SER A 141 -3.26 -7.92 -5.18
N PRO A 142 -3.28 -9.17 -4.65
CA PRO A 142 -4.50 -9.93 -4.47
C PRO A 142 -5.47 -9.28 -3.50
N THR A 143 -6.77 -9.49 -3.74
CA THR A 143 -7.88 -9.01 -2.91
C THR A 143 -8.90 -10.11 -2.63
N LEU A 144 -9.69 -9.92 -1.59
CA LEU A 144 -10.81 -10.78 -1.22
C LEU A 144 -12.03 -9.88 -0.94
N ALA A 145 -13.09 -10.06 -1.70
CA ALA A 145 -14.37 -9.41 -1.44
C ALA A 145 -15.04 -10.07 -0.22
N ILE A 146 -15.47 -9.24 0.74
CA ILE A 146 -16.15 -9.69 1.96
C ILE A 146 -17.62 -9.29 1.93
N ASP A 147 -17.95 -8.21 1.23
CA ASP A 147 -19.22 -7.50 1.27
C ASP A 147 -20.45 -8.44 1.30
N GLY A 148 -21.21 -8.38 2.38
CA GLY A 148 -22.41 -9.19 2.58
C GLY A 148 -22.18 -10.68 2.84
N GLN A 149 -20.94 -11.16 2.93
CA GLN A 149 -20.61 -12.57 3.16
C GLN A 149 -20.14 -12.81 4.60
N THR A 150 -20.51 -13.96 5.16
CA THR A 150 -19.98 -14.41 6.46
C THR A 150 -18.71 -15.24 6.29
N TRP A 151 -17.90 -15.32 7.35
CA TRP A 151 -16.73 -16.20 7.37
C TRP A 151 -17.05 -17.68 7.08
N ASP A 152 -18.16 -18.18 7.58
CA ASP A 152 -18.56 -19.58 7.33
C ASP A 152 -18.99 -19.82 5.87
N GLU A 153 -19.68 -18.88 5.24
CA GLU A 153 -20.02 -18.92 3.82
C GLU A 153 -18.77 -18.86 2.96
N PHE A 154 -17.83 -17.96 3.28
CA PHE A 154 -16.53 -17.91 2.63
C PHE A 154 -15.80 -19.25 2.74
N LEU A 155 -15.69 -19.83 3.93
CA LEU A 155 -15.07 -21.13 4.10
C LEU A 155 -15.82 -22.24 3.33
N ALA A 156 -17.15 -22.21 3.30
CA ALA A 156 -17.95 -23.18 2.56
C ALA A 156 -17.68 -23.13 1.04
N SER A 157 -17.35 -21.97 0.49
CA SER A 157 -16.99 -21.80 -0.93
C SER A 157 -15.62 -22.40 -1.28
N LYS A 158 -14.73 -22.61 -0.29
CA LYS A 158 -13.39 -23.13 -0.51
C LYS A 158 -13.32 -24.66 -0.51
N SER A 159 -12.24 -25.24 -1.03
CA SER A 159 -12.03 -26.68 -1.06
C SER A 159 -12.06 -27.30 0.35
N LYS A 160 -12.50 -28.56 0.46
CA LYS A 160 -12.49 -29.29 1.74
C LYS A 160 -11.11 -29.27 2.41
N ASN A 161 -10.05 -29.50 1.63
CA ASN A 161 -8.68 -29.49 2.16
C ASN A 161 -8.31 -28.13 2.77
N PHE A 162 -8.69 -27.01 2.13
CA PHE A 162 -8.42 -25.69 2.65
C PHE A 162 -9.19 -25.42 3.96
N ARG A 163 -10.50 -25.73 3.99
CA ARG A 163 -11.32 -25.60 5.21
C ARG A 163 -10.75 -26.40 6.37
N ASP A 164 -10.36 -27.64 6.10
CA ASP A 164 -9.76 -28.52 7.10
C ASP A 164 -8.41 -27.97 7.61
N GLN A 165 -7.60 -27.39 6.72
CA GLN A 165 -6.36 -26.74 7.12
C GLN A 165 -6.58 -25.55 8.07
N VAL A 166 -7.50 -24.64 7.71
CA VAL A 166 -7.80 -23.47 8.54
C VAL A 166 -8.23 -23.92 9.93
N ARG A 167 -9.22 -24.84 10.01
CA ARG A 167 -9.79 -25.28 11.29
C ARG A 167 -8.84 -26.18 12.11
N ARG A 168 -8.06 -27.03 11.43
CA ARG A 168 -7.21 -28.04 12.09
C ARG A 168 -5.94 -27.46 12.68
N ARG A 169 -5.30 -26.50 12.01
CA ARG A 169 -4.03 -25.93 12.47
C ARG A 169 -4.20 -25.20 13.79
N GLU A 170 -5.19 -24.30 13.86
CA GLU A 170 -5.52 -23.57 15.09
C GLU A 170 -5.86 -24.54 16.22
N ARG A 171 -6.79 -25.50 15.99
CA ARG A 171 -7.18 -26.50 16.99
C ARG A 171 -6.02 -27.41 17.42
N LYS A 172 -5.10 -27.75 16.50
CA LYS A 172 -3.95 -28.60 16.83
C LYS A 172 -3.01 -27.85 17.79
N LEU A 173 -2.73 -26.59 17.53
CA LEU A 173 -1.87 -25.76 18.39
C LEU A 173 -2.53 -25.55 19.76
N ALA A 174 -3.80 -25.19 19.80
CA ALA A 174 -4.56 -24.95 21.03
C ALA A 174 -4.79 -26.21 21.91
N LYS A 175 -4.49 -27.42 21.41
CA LYS A 175 -4.52 -28.66 22.24
C LYS A 175 -3.30 -28.85 23.13
N SER A 176 -2.16 -28.32 22.70
CA SER A 176 -0.87 -28.53 23.39
C SER A 176 -0.30 -27.26 23.99
N HIS A 177 -0.84 -26.10 23.62
CA HIS A 177 -0.38 -24.79 24.05
C HIS A 177 -1.55 -23.85 24.30
N GLU A 178 -1.35 -22.86 25.15
CA GLU A 178 -2.26 -21.73 25.30
C GLU A 178 -2.05 -20.77 24.11
N LEU A 179 -3.05 -20.67 23.22
CA LEU A 179 -3.02 -19.77 22.06
C LEU A 179 -3.96 -18.59 22.28
N SER A 180 -3.46 -17.37 22.17
CA SER A 180 -4.24 -16.16 22.23
C SER A 180 -3.92 -15.20 21.07
N PHE A 181 -4.87 -14.31 20.78
CA PHE A 181 -4.69 -13.23 19.79
C PHE A 181 -5.04 -11.91 20.45
N ARG A 182 -4.21 -10.92 20.26
CA ARG A 182 -4.50 -9.57 20.75
C ARG A 182 -4.14 -8.49 19.75
N LEU A 183 -4.87 -7.38 19.77
CA LEU A 183 -4.50 -6.14 19.11
C LEU A 183 -3.57 -5.34 20.03
N SER A 184 -2.62 -4.65 19.42
CA SER A 184 -1.84 -3.62 20.09
C SER A 184 -2.71 -2.42 20.48
N ASP A 185 -2.33 -1.75 21.54
CA ASP A 185 -2.95 -0.55 22.06
C ASP A 185 -1.90 0.54 22.36
N ALA A 186 -2.36 1.71 22.80
CA ALA A 186 -1.49 2.85 23.09
C ALA A 186 -0.43 2.57 24.16
N THR A 187 -0.67 1.62 25.08
CA THR A 187 0.25 1.29 26.16
C THR A 187 1.37 0.34 25.73
N ARG A 188 1.15 -0.41 24.66
CA ARG A 188 2.05 -1.46 24.16
C ARG A 188 2.62 -1.21 22.77
N LEU A 189 2.22 -0.12 22.10
CA LEU A 189 2.55 0.10 20.69
C LEU A 189 4.05 -0.01 20.42
N ASP A 190 4.89 0.62 21.23
CA ASP A 190 6.35 0.62 21.01
C ASP A 190 6.96 -0.78 21.18
N GLU A 191 6.54 -1.51 22.20
CA GLU A 191 6.96 -2.90 22.45
C GLU A 191 6.49 -3.83 21.31
N ASP A 192 5.23 -3.69 20.89
CA ASP A 192 4.62 -4.52 19.85
C ASP A 192 5.22 -4.24 18.47
N MET A 193 5.54 -2.99 18.17
CA MET A 193 6.32 -2.64 16.97
C MET A 193 7.73 -3.24 17.03
N GLY A 194 8.41 -3.19 18.16
CA GLY A 194 9.69 -3.88 18.36
C GLY A 194 9.58 -5.39 18.15
N THR A 195 8.50 -6.00 18.62
CA THR A 195 8.22 -7.43 18.42
C THR A 195 7.95 -7.77 16.95
N LEU A 196 7.16 -6.95 16.23
CA LEU A 196 6.95 -7.10 14.79
C LEU A 196 8.28 -7.08 14.03
N LEU A 197 9.14 -6.08 14.31
CA LEU A 197 10.43 -5.93 13.64
C LEU A 197 11.34 -7.13 13.88
N ARG A 198 11.44 -7.60 15.11
CA ARG A 198 12.20 -8.79 15.48
C ARG A 198 11.70 -10.04 14.77
N LEU A 199 10.38 -10.28 14.76
CA LEU A 199 9.75 -11.44 14.11
C LEU A 199 9.83 -11.35 12.58
N HIS A 200 9.78 -10.14 12.03
CA HIS A 200 9.96 -9.92 10.60
C HIS A 200 11.39 -10.25 10.16
N SER A 201 12.40 -9.72 10.87
CA SER A 201 13.81 -10.04 10.59
C SER A 201 14.13 -11.51 10.75
N ALA A 202 13.58 -12.17 11.77
CA ALA A 202 13.75 -13.62 11.96
C ALA A 202 13.16 -14.45 10.82
N ARG A 203 12.08 -13.97 10.17
CA ARG A 203 11.46 -14.66 9.03
C ARG A 203 12.21 -14.48 7.72
N TRP A 204 12.72 -13.27 7.47
CA TRP A 204 13.21 -12.88 6.15
C TRP A 204 14.74 -12.78 6.09
N GLU A 205 15.41 -12.91 7.25
CA GLU A 205 16.84 -12.64 7.38
C GLU A 205 17.16 -11.30 6.69
N ASP A 206 18.19 -11.17 5.92
CA ASP A 206 18.52 -9.93 5.19
C ASP A 206 17.77 -9.77 3.84
N ALA A 207 16.76 -10.60 3.57
CA ALA A 207 16.08 -10.59 2.27
C ALA A 207 14.99 -9.52 2.10
N SER A 208 14.57 -8.84 3.19
CA SER A 208 13.52 -7.82 3.17
C SER A 208 14.06 -6.44 3.54
N ALA A 209 13.85 -5.47 2.66
CA ALA A 209 14.14 -4.05 2.91
C ALA A 209 13.00 -3.30 3.61
N ALA A 210 11.91 -3.99 4.03
CA ALA A 210 10.70 -3.35 4.53
C ALA A 210 10.92 -2.54 5.82
N PHE A 211 11.94 -2.90 6.61
CA PHE A 211 12.26 -2.26 7.88
C PHE A 211 13.76 -1.92 7.99
N GLU A 212 14.37 -1.42 6.91
CA GLU A 212 15.65 -0.72 7.03
C GLU A 212 15.52 0.47 8.01
N PRO A 213 16.59 0.93 8.66
CA PRO A 213 16.51 1.88 9.80
C PRO A 213 15.65 3.14 9.54
N GLU A 214 15.73 3.72 8.34
CA GLU A 214 14.92 4.89 7.97
C GLU A 214 13.43 4.54 7.82
N LEU A 215 13.14 3.36 7.28
CA LEU A 215 11.77 2.85 7.14
C LEU A 215 11.21 2.39 8.48
N GLU A 216 12.02 1.85 9.38
CA GLU A 216 11.60 1.52 10.74
C GLU A 216 11.07 2.76 11.47
N ALA A 217 11.84 3.87 11.48
CA ALA A 217 11.44 5.11 12.12
C ALA A 217 10.13 5.66 11.53
N PHE A 218 10.00 5.64 10.20
CA PHE A 218 8.77 6.01 9.50
C PHE A 218 7.58 5.14 9.95
N HIS A 219 7.75 3.82 10.02
CA HIS A 219 6.66 2.92 10.39
C HIS A 219 6.22 3.06 11.84
N ARG A 220 7.15 3.34 12.76
CA ARG A 220 6.80 3.64 14.16
C ARG A 220 5.96 4.91 14.28
N ASP A 221 6.39 5.98 13.60
CA ASP A 221 5.66 7.25 13.59
C ASP A 221 4.28 7.10 12.93
N PHE A 222 4.20 6.39 11.79
CA PHE A 222 2.92 6.18 11.13
C PHE A 222 1.99 5.25 11.94
N ALA A 223 2.53 4.23 12.61
CA ALA A 223 1.72 3.35 13.47
C ALA A 223 1.08 4.12 14.63
N ALA A 224 1.79 5.10 15.21
CA ALA A 224 1.23 5.97 16.25
C ALA A 224 0.05 6.81 15.70
N VAL A 225 0.25 7.47 14.55
CA VAL A 225 -0.83 8.24 13.87
C VAL A 225 -2.00 7.32 13.50
N ALA A 226 -1.73 6.15 12.94
CA ALA A 226 -2.76 5.19 12.55
C ALA A 226 -3.54 4.66 13.76
N LEU A 227 -2.89 4.50 14.92
CA LEU A 227 -3.55 4.12 16.16
C LEU A 227 -4.49 5.22 16.65
N GLU A 228 -4.05 6.47 16.69
CA GLU A 228 -4.87 7.62 17.06
C GLU A 228 -6.11 7.79 16.17
N ARG A 229 -5.96 7.47 14.88
CA ARG A 229 -7.06 7.49 13.90
C ARG A 229 -7.95 6.25 13.95
N GLY A 230 -7.61 5.23 14.73
CA GLY A 230 -8.32 3.95 14.77
C GLY A 230 -8.10 3.08 13.52
N TRP A 231 -7.06 3.35 12.76
CA TRP A 231 -6.73 2.61 11.51
C TRP A 231 -5.75 1.46 11.75
N LEU A 232 -4.95 1.52 12.82
CA LEU A 232 -3.94 0.50 13.08
C LEU A 232 -4.59 -0.84 13.43
N ARG A 233 -4.09 -1.89 12.79
CA ARG A 233 -4.41 -3.30 13.07
C ARG A 233 -3.10 -4.05 13.26
N LEU A 234 -2.46 -3.88 14.41
CA LEU A 234 -1.27 -4.64 14.78
C LEU A 234 -1.68 -5.81 15.68
N TRP A 235 -1.83 -6.98 15.06
CA TRP A 235 -2.19 -8.22 15.72
C TRP A 235 -0.96 -9.02 16.13
N LEU A 236 -1.00 -9.61 17.32
CA LEU A 236 -0.03 -10.58 17.79
C LEU A 236 -0.73 -11.91 18.10
N ALA A 237 -0.11 -13.01 17.66
CA ALA A 237 -0.45 -14.34 18.13
C ALA A 237 0.56 -14.72 19.23
N GLU A 238 0.04 -15.07 20.38
CA GLU A 238 0.83 -15.46 21.55
C GLU A 238 0.61 -16.93 21.85
N VAL A 239 1.69 -17.63 22.14
CA VAL A 239 1.67 -19.02 22.57
C VAL A 239 2.37 -19.11 23.93
N ASP A 240 1.67 -19.66 24.90
CA ASP A 240 2.13 -19.75 26.30
C ASP A 240 2.63 -18.39 26.83
N GLY A 241 1.89 -17.31 26.50
CA GLY A 241 2.18 -15.94 26.90
C GLY A 241 3.31 -15.23 26.11
N SER A 242 3.89 -15.88 25.10
CA SER A 242 4.97 -15.30 24.28
C SER A 242 4.53 -15.00 22.86
N PRO A 243 4.83 -13.82 22.27
CA PRO A 243 4.47 -13.50 20.90
C PRO A 243 5.33 -14.29 19.90
N VAL A 244 4.65 -15.11 19.08
CA VAL A 244 5.25 -16.00 18.07
C VAL A 244 4.97 -15.58 16.63
N ALA A 245 3.96 -14.74 16.42
CA ALA A 245 3.70 -14.11 15.11
C ALA A 245 3.10 -12.73 15.32
N ALA A 246 3.41 -11.83 14.38
CA ALA A 246 2.86 -10.48 14.32
C ALA A 246 2.36 -10.18 12.92
N TRP A 247 1.26 -9.44 12.85
CA TRP A 247 0.62 -9.00 11.62
C TRP A 247 0.31 -7.50 11.70
N TYR A 248 0.98 -6.72 10.88
CA TYR A 248 0.81 -5.28 10.78
C TYR A 248 -0.09 -4.97 9.59
N GLY A 249 -1.27 -4.49 9.88
CA GLY A 249 -2.27 -4.09 8.91
C GLY A 249 -2.87 -2.74 9.20
N LEU A 250 -3.68 -2.27 8.28
CA LEU A 250 -4.35 -0.98 8.33
C LEU A 250 -5.81 -1.17 7.92
N ARG A 251 -6.73 -0.59 8.69
CA ARG A 251 -8.16 -0.56 8.37
C ARG A 251 -8.57 0.84 7.98
N TYR A 252 -9.06 1.01 6.75
CA TYR A 252 -9.45 2.32 6.24
C TYR A 252 -10.59 2.18 5.23
N ALA A 253 -11.60 3.06 5.30
CA ALA A 253 -12.74 3.11 4.37
C ALA A 253 -13.37 1.73 4.12
N ASN A 254 -13.64 0.97 5.17
CA ASN A 254 -14.20 -0.39 5.16
C ASN A 254 -13.31 -1.44 4.43
N CYS A 255 -12.02 -1.17 4.28
CA CYS A 255 -11.05 -2.13 3.77
C CYS A 255 -10.04 -2.49 4.86
N GLU A 256 -9.73 -3.78 4.99
CA GLU A 256 -8.64 -4.30 5.79
C GLU A 256 -7.43 -4.55 4.90
N CYS A 257 -6.28 -3.97 5.21
CA CYS A 257 -5.06 -4.08 4.42
C CYS A 257 -4.01 -4.88 5.16
N PHE A 258 -3.53 -5.98 4.59
CA PHE A 258 -2.37 -6.74 5.09
C PHE A 258 -1.08 -6.11 4.59
N TYR A 259 -0.38 -5.38 5.47
CA TYR A 259 0.79 -4.63 5.04
C TYR A 259 2.09 -5.40 5.28
N GLN A 260 2.39 -5.82 6.50
CA GLN A 260 3.59 -6.58 6.83
C GLN A 260 3.31 -7.66 7.88
N SER A 261 4.19 -8.65 7.98
CA SER A 261 4.10 -9.67 9.03
C SER A 261 5.46 -10.26 9.37
N GLY A 262 5.54 -10.79 10.57
CA GLY A 262 6.68 -11.56 11.04
C GLY A 262 6.23 -12.82 11.79
N ARG A 263 7.12 -13.80 11.93
CA ARG A 263 6.89 -14.99 12.74
C ARG A 263 8.21 -15.56 13.23
N ASP A 264 8.14 -16.26 14.33
CA ASP A 264 9.27 -17.01 14.85
C ASP A 264 9.43 -18.33 14.06
N PRO A 265 10.57 -18.58 13.39
CA PRO A 265 10.84 -19.81 12.66
C PRO A 265 10.76 -21.07 13.53
N ALA A 266 11.01 -20.98 14.84
CA ALA A 266 10.89 -22.11 15.77
C ALA A 266 9.46 -22.68 15.79
N TRP A 267 8.45 -21.91 15.38
CA TRP A 267 7.03 -22.30 15.33
C TRP A 267 6.53 -22.65 13.92
N ASP A 268 7.41 -22.83 12.93
CA ASP A 268 7.02 -23.11 11.55
C ASP A 268 6.22 -24.40 11.36
N GLU A 269 6.51 -25.44 12.15
CA GLU A 269 5.77 -26.71 12.15
C GLU A 269 4.29 -26.49 12.56
N HIS A 270 4.01 -25.50 13.38
CA HIS A 270 2.67 -25.11 13.82
C HIS A 270 1.97 -24.15 12.86
N SER A 271 2.71 -23.57 11.91
CA SER A 271 2.18 -22.61 10.90
C SER A 271 1.52 -21.38 11.53
N VAL A 272 2.13 -20.81 12.58
CA VAL A 272 1.57 -19.69 13.36
C VAL A 272 1.24 -18.46 12.50
N GLY A 273 2.06 -18.15 11.48
CA GLY A 273 1.75 -17.07 10.55
C GLY A 273 0.48 -17.30 9.72
N PHE A 274 0.20 -18.55 9.32
CA PHE A 274 -1.05 -18.90 8.64
C PHE A 274 -2.27 -18.83 9.58
N ILE A 275 -2.09 -19.26 10.81
CA ILE A 275 -3.15 -19.18 11.85
C ILE A 275 -3.51 -17.72 12.11
N LEU A 276 -2.51 -16.86 12.31
CA LEU A 276 -2.73 -15.43 12.50
C LEU A 276 -3.39 -14.77 11.29
N LEU A 277 -2.93 -15.06 10.07
CA LEU A 277 -3.57 -14.55 8.86
C LEU A 277 -5.04 -14.97 8.76
N ALA A 278 -5.36 -16.24 9.02
CA ALA A 278 -6.75 -16.70 9.02
C ALA A 278 -7.60 -16.00 10.10
N HIS A 279 -7.01 -15.73 11.28
CA HIS A 279 -7.65 -14.96 12.34
C HIS A 279 -7.96 -13.52 11.88
N THR A 280 -7.00 -12.81 11.27
CA THR A 280 -7.22 -11.42 10.82
C THR A 280 -8.27 -11.32 9.72
N ILE A 281 -8.30 -12.29 8.79
CA ILE A 281 -9.34 -12.35 7.75
C ILE A 281 -10.70 -12.62 8.39
N ARG A 282 -10.80 -13.59 9.33
CA ARG A 282 -12.04 -13.85 10.06
C ARG A 282 -12.53 -12.60 10.80
N SER A 283 -11.64 -11.89 11.50
CA SER A 283 -11.99 -10.62 12.17
C SER A 283 -12.54 -9.58 11.18
N ALA A 284 -11.98 -9.50 9.96
CA ALA A 284 -12.48 -8.58 8.96
C ALA A 284 -13.92 -8.95 8.49
N PHE A 285 -14.26 -10.24 8.38
CA PHE A 285 -15.63 -10.70 8.13
C PHE A 285 -16.57 -10.35 9.29
N GLU A 286 -16.16 -10.67 10.52
CA GLU A 286 -16.94 -10.43 11.75
C GLU A 286 -17.22 -8.94 11.98
N ASP A 287 -16.28 -8.07 11.60
CA ASP A 287 -16.39 -6.62 11.71
C ASP A 287 -17.10 -5.97 10.48
N GLY A 288 -17.56 -6.77 9.52
CA GLY A 288 -18.33 -6.30 8.37
C GLY A 288 -17.53 -5.44 7.38
N MET A 289 -16.24 -5.74 7.21
CA MET A 289 -15.46 -5.06 6.17
C MET A 289 -15.98 -5.39 4.78
N ARG A 290 -15.79 -4.48 3.84
CA ARG A 290 -16.16 -4.70 2.44
C ARG A 290 -15.14 -5.58 1.72
N GLU A 291 -13.85 -5.39 2.02
CA GLU A 291 -12.74 -5.98 1.29
C GLU A 291 -11.53 -6.22 2.20
N TYR A 292 -10.82 -7.32 1.93
CA TYR A 292 -9.50 -7.59 2.49
C TYR A 292 -8.46 -7.52 1.37
N ARG A 293 -7.50 -6.61 1.48
CA ARG A 293 -6.42 -6.39 0.53
C ARG A 293 -5.14 -7.01 1.04
N PHE A 294 -4.61 -7.99 0.31
CA PHE A 294 -3.33 -8.62 0.65
C PHE A 294 -2.14 -7.74 0.28
N LEU A 295 -2.40 -6.63 -0.41
CA LEU A 295 -1.42 -5.71 -0.93
C LEU A 295 -0.38 -6.40 -1.81
N ARG A 296 0.74 -5.74 -2.09
CA ARG A 296 1.73 -6.18 -3.05
C ARG A 296 2.37 -7.53 -2.71
N GLY A 297 2.62 -8.33 -3.74
CA GLY A 297 3.32 -9.61 -3.68
C GLY A 297 2.44 -10.81 -4.01
N GLY A 298 2.97 -11.68 -4.87
CA GLY A 298 2.32 -12.89 -5.38
C GLY A 298 2.57 -14.13 -4.54
N ASP A 299 2.69 -14.01 -3.22
CA ASP A 299 2.89 -15.17 -2.35
C ASP A 299 1.74 -16.18 -2.49
N ALA A 300 2.07 -17.45 -2.70
CA ALA A 300 1.08 -18.51 -2.95
C ALA A 300 0.01 -18.64 -1.85
N TYR A 301 0.32 -18.27 -0.61
CA TYR A 301 -0.66 -18.32 0.48
C TYR A 301 -1.74 -17.25 0.34
N LYS A 302 -1.44 -16.07 -0.25
CA LYS A 302 -2.41 -15.00 -0.51
C LYS A 302 -3.48 -15.46 -1.49
N GLY A 303 -3.09 -16.07 -2.61
CA GLY A 303 -3.99 -16.60 -3.63
C GLY A 303 -4.92 -17.71 -3.16
N ARG A 304 -4.68 -18.31 -1.98
CA ARG A 304 -5.59 -19.30 -1.39
C ARG A 304 -6.81 -18.67 -0.75
N PHE A 305 -6.68 -17.46 -0.26
CA PHE A 305 -7.79 -16.69 0.32
C PHE A 305 -8.42 -15.75 -0.72
N ALA A 306 -7.62 -15.12 -1.54
CA ALA A 306 -8.06 -14.15 -2.54
C ALA A 306 -9.05 -14.73 -3.56
N ASP A 307 -9.86 -13.86 -4.12
CA ASP A 307 -10.81 -14.16 -5.23
C ASP A 307 -10.50 -13.31 -6.48
N ALA A 308 -9.70 -12.24 -6.35
CA ALA A 308 -9.25 -11.42 -7.45
C ALA A 308 -7.79 -10.99 -7.27
N ASP A 309 -7.15 -10.55 -8.36
CA ASP A 309 -5.83 -9.93 -8.34
C ASP A 309 -5.79 -8.80 -9.39
N PRO A 310 -6.22 -7.58 -9.02
CA PRO A 310 -6.14 -6.44 -9.91
C PRO A 310 -4.70 -6.01 -10.20
N GLY A 311 -3.75 -6.39 -9.36
CA GLY A 311 -2.36 -5.96 -9.44
C GLY A 311 -2.13 -4.50 -9.13
N VAL A 312 -0.87 -4.11 -9.20
CA VAL A 312 -0.41 -2.71 -9.19
C VAL A 312 0.59 -2.49 -10.32
N GLU A 313 0.58 -1.29 -10.89
CA GLU A 313 1.44 -0.93 -12.01
C GLU A 313 2.34 0.26 -11.67
N THR A 314 3.61 0.16 -12.01
CA THR A 314 4.49 1.33 -12.08
C THR A 314 4.49 1.84 -13.52
N THR A 315 4.06 3.08 -13.70
CA THR A 315 3.84 3.69 -15.00
C THR A 315 4.69 4.94 -15.19
N VAL A 316 4.90 5.35 -16.43
CA VAL A 316 5.60 6.60 -16.74
C VAL A 316 4.92 7.37 -17.86
N LEU A 317 4.77 8.67 -17.65
CA LEU A 317 4.44 9.65 -18.66
C LEU A 317 5.65 10.55 -18.93
N GLY A 318 5.98 10.81 -20.19
CA GLY A 318 7.11 11.64 -20.57
C GLY A 318 6.72 12.82 -21.43
N ARG A 319 7.48 13.92 -21.28
CA ARG A 319 7.30 15.15 -22.01
C ARG A 319 8.60 15.64 -22.66
N GLY A 320 8.44 16.35 -23.81
CA GLY A 320 9.53 17.10 -24.45
C GLY A 320 10.63 16.24 -25.07
N SER A 321 11.77 16.88 -25.35
CA SER A 321 12.90 16.25 -26.02
C SER A 321 13.73 15.31 -25.13
N LEU A 322 13.59 15.38 -23.82
CA LEU A 322 14.27 14.50 -22.86
C LEU A 322 13.33 13.41 -22.33
N GLY A 323 12.11 13.77 -21.93
CA GLY A 323 11.19 12.81 -21.30
C GLY A 323 10.68 11.74 -22.27
N ARG A 324 10.31 12.08 -23.51
CA ARG A 324 9.82 11.08 -24.48
C ARG A 324 10.85 10.00 -24.83
N PRO A 325 12.12 10.33 -25.15
CA PRO A 325 13.15 9.32 -25.34
C PRO A 325 13.44 8.49 -24.08
N ALA A 326 13.40 9.12 -22.90
CA ALA A 326 13.58 8.38 -21.63
C ALA A 326 12.48 7.34 -21.41
N VAL A 327 11.21 7.67 -21.70
CA VAL A 327 10.09 6.70 -21.65
C VAL A 327 10.31 5.57 -22.65
N ALA A 328 10.69 5.90 -23.89
CA ALA A 328 10.95 4.89 -24.92
C ALA A 328 12.10 3.94 -24.51
N ALA A 329 13.18 4.49 -23.94
CA ALA A 329 14.31 3.69 -23.44
C ALA A 329 13.91 2.80 -22.24
N ALA A 330 13.15 3.32 -21.29
CA ALA A 330 12.66 2.57 -20.15
C ALA A 330 11.71 1.44 -20.58
N GLY A 331 10.78 1.72 -21.50
CA GLY A 331 9.89 0.72 -22.08
C GLY A 331 10.61 -0.37 -22.87
N ALA A 332 11.69 -0.01 -23.59
CA ALA A 332 12.55 -0.99 -24.26
C ALA A 332 13.32 -1.86 -23.27
N LEU A 333 13.83 -1.27 -22.18
CA LEU A 333 14.53 -1.99 -21.12
C LEU A 333 13.60 -3.01 -20.42
N GLY A 334 12.36 -2.63 -20.14
CA GLY A 334 11.37 -3.53 -19.52
C GLY A 334 11.02 -4.76 -20.36
N ARG A 335 11.23 -4.70 -21.69
CA ARG A 335 11.02 -5.83 -22.60
C ARG A 335 12.20 -6.80 -22.68
N LEU A 336 13.33 -6.45 -22.09
CA LEU A 336 14.52 -7.33 -22.10
C LEU A 336 14.40 -8.41 -21.04
N PRO A 337 14.97 -9.60 -21.24
CA PRO A 337 15.09 -10.60 -20.21
C PRO A 337 15.79 -10.03 -18.97
N ARG A 338 15.13 -10.04 -17.80
CA ARG A 338 15.55 -9.38 -16.54
C ARG A 338 15.46 -7.85 -16.51
N GLY A 339 14.85 -7.22 -17.51
CA GLY A 339 14.64 -5.76 -17.55
C GLY A 339 13.76 -5.28 -16.39
N ASP A 340 12.75 -6.05 -16.01
CA ASP A 340 11.90 -5.87 -14.85
C ASP A 340 12.70 -5.74 -13.54
N ARG A 341 13.73 -6.58 -13.34
CA ARG A 341 14.61 -6.51 -12.15
C ARG A 341 15.48 -5.26 -12.14
N LEU A 342 15.94 -4.82 -13.32
CA LEU A 342 16.73 -3.58 -13.45
C LEU A 342 15.86 -2.36 -13.16
N LEU A 343 14.63 -2.32 -13.69
CA LEU A 343 13.67 -1.25 -13.43
C LEU A 343 13.25 -1.23 -11.95
N ALA A 344 13.00 -2.38 -11.34
CA ALA A 344 12.70 -2.48 -9.91
C ALA A 344 13.84 -1.98 -9.02
N ARG A 345 15.11 -2.21 -9.40
CA ARG A 345 16.28 -1.66 -8.70
C ARG A 345 16.42 -0.14 -8.88
N ALA A 346 16.17 0.37 -10.07
CA ALA A 346 16.22 1.80 -10.34
C ALA A 346 15.06 2.58 -9.69
N ASN A 347 14.03 1.87 -9.27
CA ASN A 347 12.82 2.42 -8.64
C ASN A 347 12.85 2.34 -7.09
N ARG A 348 13.92 1.82 -6.51
CA ARG A 348 14.21 1.87 -5.06
C ARG A 348 14.94 3.18 -4.75
#